data_96108d5c2af98d4169edec4e4b72af70
#
_entry.id   96108d5c2af98d4169edec4e4b72af70
#
_cell.length_a   1.000
_cell.length_b   1.000
_cell.length_c   1.000
_cell.angle_alpha   90.00
_cell.angle_beta   90.00
_cell.angle_gamma   90.00
#
_symmetry.space_group_name_H-M   'P 1'
#
loop_
_entity.id
_entity.type
_entity.pdbx_description
1 polymer ?
#
loop_
_entity_poly.entity_id
_entity_poly.type
_entity_poly.pdbx_seq_one_letter_code
_entity_poly.pdbx_strand_id
1 'polypeptide(L)'
;ELSEALKRRCLYLFVDYPNVETEMNIVKLRVPQLSTKMAQQVVEVVQGLRGMDLKKNPSVSETIDWARALVMLNADNLDKDTLENTLTVLLKHESDVQKAKRALTPGRPHPLDRGERRGRNRFAGNEWNN
;
A
#
# COMPACT_ATOMS: atom_id res chain seq x y z
N GLU A 1 3.31 33.68 12.57
CA GLU A 1 2.60 32.48 12.14
C GLU A 1 3.14 31.98 10.83
N LEU A 2 3.31 30.67 10.76
CA LEU A 2 3.76 30.00 9.54
C LEU A 2 2.61 29.92 8.54
N SER A 3 2.91 30.16 7.26
CA SER A 3 1.94 29.96 6.20
C SER A 3 1.55 28.48 6.08
N GLU A 4 0.39 28.22 5.50
CA GLU A 4 -0.07 26.85 5.27
C GLU A 4 0.93 26.05 4.43
N ALA A 5 1.51 26.67 3.40
CA ALA A 5 2.50 26.00 2.56
C ALA A 5 3.74 25.63 3.35
N LEU A 6 4.20 26.52 4.24
CA LEU A 6 5.38 26.27 5.05
C LEU A 6 5.10 25.21 6.12
N LYS A 7 3.91 25.24 6.73
CA LYS A 7 3.49 24.21 7.68
C LYS A 7 3.46 22.83 7.03
N ARG A 8 2.94 22.71 5.81
CA ARG A 8 2.91 21.46 5.07
C ARG A 8 4.31 20.96 4.76
N ARG A 9 5.23 21.84 4.40
CA ARG A 9 6.61 21.49 4.16
C ARG A 9 7.30 20.99 5.42
N CYS A 10 7.06 21.65 6.55
CA CYS A 10 7.62 21.24 7.83
C CYS A 10 7.11 19.85 8.22
N LEU A 11 5.81 19.61 8.06
CA LEU A 11 5.21 18.31 8.34
C LEU A 11 5.77 17.23 7.42
N TYR A 12 5.95 17.54 6.15
CA TYR A 12 6.51 16.61 5.18
C TYR A 12 7.94 16.22 5.54
N LEU A 13 8.75 17.18 6.01
CA LEU A 13 10.13 16.93 6.39
C LEU A 13 10.25 16.08 7.66
N PHE A 14 9.27 16.22 8.57
CA PHE A 14 9.27 15.50 9.84
C PHE A 14 8.48 14.18 9.81
N VAL A 15 7.61 14.00 8.81
CA VAL A 15 6.87 12.74 8.66
C VAL A 15 7.74 11.77 7.89
N ASP A 16 8.39 10.90 8.64
CA ASP A 16 9.18 9.82 8.08
C ASP A 16 8.37 8.55 8.26
N TYR A 17 7.95 7.95 7.14
CA TYR A 17 7.19 6.71 7.19
C TYR A 17 8.08 5.58 7.70
N PRO A 18 7.61 4.76 8.64
CA PRO A 18 8.41 3.65 9.14
C PRO A 18 8.66 2.62 8.04
N ASN A 19 9.71 1.83 8.21
CA ASN A 19 9.93 0.70 7.33
C ASN A 19 8.90 -0.40 7.62
N VAL A 20 8.89 -1.45 6.78
CA VAL A 20 7.92 -2.54 6.87
C VAL A 20 7.93 -3.19 8.26
N GLU A 21 9.09 -3.51 8.78
CA GLU A 21 9.23 -4.18 10.06
C GLU A 21 8.69 -3.32 11.21
N THR A 22 9.06 -2.05 11.23
CA THR A 22 8.60 -1.12 12.25
C THR A 22 7.08 -0.93 12.19
N GLU A 23 6.54 -0.76 10.98
CA GLU A 23 5.10 -0.59 10.81
C GLU A 23 4.34 -1.85 11.21
N MET A 24 4.86 -3.03 10.90
CA MET A 24 4.28 -4.29 11.37
C MET A 24 4.22 -4.36 12.88
N ASN A 25 5.31 -3.95 13.55
CA ASN A 25 5.35 -3.93 15.01
C ASN A 25 4.33 -2.97 15.60
N ILE A 26 4.16 -1.79 14.99
CA ILE A 26 3.16 -0.81 15.41
C ILE A 26 1.75 -1.39 15.25
N VAL A 27 1.46 -1.98 14.09
CA VAL A 27 0.14 -2.56 13.82
C VAL A 27 -0.16 -3.68 14.80
N LYS A 28 0.78 -4.57 15.05
CA LYS A 28 0.59 -5.69 15.98
C LYS A 28 0.39 -5.21 17.42
N LEU A 29 1.09 -4.15 17.81
CA LEU A 29 0.96 -3.55 19.12
C LEU A 29 -0.41 -2.91 19.32
N ARG A 30 -0.88 -2.17 18.30
CA ARG A 30 -2.14 -1.43 18.37
C ARG A 30 -3.36 -2.30 18.09
N VAL A 31 -3.20 -3.34 17.28
CA VAL A 31 -4.29 -4.25 16.90
C VAL A 31 -3.85 -5.68 17.17
N PRO A 32 -3.77 -6.07 18.46
CA PRO A 32 -3.26 -7.40 18.82
C PRO A 32 -4.15 -8.55 18.33
N GLN A 33 -5.40 -8.28 17.97
CA GLN A 33 -6.31 -9.29 17.43
C GLN A 33 -5.96 -9.70 16.00
N LEU A 34 -5.17 -8.89 15.31
CA LEU A 34 -4.80 -9.16 13.92
C LEU A 34 -3.70 -10.22 13.88
N SER A 35 -3.86 -11.23 13.01
CA SER A 35 -2.85 -12.25 12.85
C SER A 35 -1.58 -11.66 12.22
N THR A 36 -0.45 -12.32 12.44
CA THR A 36 0.83 -11.88 11.86
C THR A 36 0.75 -11.87 10.33
N LYS A 37 0.09 -12.88 9.74
CA LYS A 37 -0.11 -12.96 8.30
C LYS A 37 -0.88 -11.77 7.77
N MET A 38 -1.99 -11.40 8.45
CA MET A 38 -2.79 -10.25 8.05
C MET A 38 -2.03 -8.94 8.25
N ALA A 39 -1.29 -8.82 9.34
CA ALA A 39 -0.47 -7.62 9.59
C ALA A 39 0.54 -7.42 8.46
N GLN A 40 1.17 -8.49 8.01
CA GLN A 40 2.11 -8.43 6.90
C GLN A 40 1.42 -7.98 5.61
N GLN A 41 0.26 -8.55 5.29
CA GLN A 41 -0.49 -8.18 4.10
C GLN A 41 -0.94 -6.71 4.15
N VAL A 42 -1.42 -6.26 5.31
CA VAL A 42 -1.82 -4.87 5.52
C VAL A 42 -0.65 -3.92 5.25
N VAL A 43 0.49 -4.19 5.84
CA VAL A 43 1.66 -3.32 5.70
C VAL A 43 2.18 -3.34 4.27
N GLU A 44 2.21 -4.49 3.62
CA GLU A 44 2.65 -4.60 2.23
C GLU A 44 1.78 -3.77 1.30
N VAL A 45 0.45 -3.81 1.47
CA VAL A 45 -0.46 -3.00 0.67
C VAL A 45 -0.23 -1.52 0.92
N VAL A 46 -0.12 -1.11 2.17
CA VAL A 46 0.09 0.30 2.53
C VAL A 46 1.42 0.82 1.98
N GLN A 47 2.48 0.04 2.11
CA GLN A 47 3.79 0.41 1.58
C GLN A 47 3.74 0.55 0.06
N GLY A 48 3.03 -0.36 -0.61
CA GLY A 48 2.82 -0.27 -2.05
C GLY A 48 2.06 0.97 -2.46
N LEU A 49 1.01 1.33 -1.71
CA LEU A 49 0.23 2.53 -1.98
C LEU A 49 1.06 3.80 -1.80
N ARG A 50 1.95 3.83 -0.81
CA ARG A 50 2.81 4.99 -0.59
C ARG A 50 3.82 5.20 -1.72
N GLY A 51 4.13 4.13 -2.45
CA GLY A 51 4.98 4.21 -3.64
C GLY A 51 4.26 4.69 -4.89
N MET A 52 2.93 4.81 -4.84
CA MET A 52 2.13 5.31 -5.96
C MET A 52 2.00 6.83 -5.91
N ASP A 53 1.67 7.42 -7.05
CA ASP A 53 1.42 8.85 -7.15
C ASP A 53 -0.04 9.14 -6.74
N LEU A 54 -0.26 9.26 -5.44
CA LEU A 54 -1.57 9.53 -4.86
C LEU A 54 -1.64 10.98 -4.38
N LYS A 55 -2.85 11.52 -4.35
CA LYS A 55 -3.08 12.86 -3.80
C LYS A 55 -2.73 12.93 -2.33
N LYS A 56 -3.01 11.85 -1.60
CA LYS A 56 -2.67 11.74 -0.19
C LYS A 56 -2.30 10.31 0.14
N ASN A 57 -1.07 10.09 0.55
CA ASN A 57 -0.61 8.79 0.97
C ASN A 57 -1.18 8.42 2.34
N PRO A 58 -1.52 7.14 2.57
CA PRO A 58 -2.02 6.73 3.89
C PRO A 58 -0.94 6.84 4.95
N SER A 59 -1.32 7.39 6.10
CA SER A 59 -0.45 7.49 7.27
C SER A 59 -0.51 6.21 8.10
N VAL A 60 0.34 6.14 9.12
CA VAL A 60 0.31 5.03 10.07
C VAL A 60 -1.03 4.93 10.78
N SER A 61 -1.64 6.08 11.12
CA SER A 61 -2.96 6.10 11.76
C SER A 61 -4.02 5.44 10.89
N GLU A 62 -4.01 5.73 9.60
CA GLU A 62 -4.94 5.13 8.65
C GLU A 62 -4.66 3.64 8.46
N THR A 63 -3.40 3.23 8.52
CA THR A 63 -3.03 1.81 8.52
C THR A 63 -3.66 1.09 9.71
N ILE A 64 -3.58 1.67 10.90
CA ILE A 64 -4.16 1.11 12.12
C ILE A 64 -5.68 1.04 12.01
N ASP A 65 -6.32 2.11 11.52
CA ASP A 65 -7.77 2.13 11.34
C ASP A 65 -8.22 1.05 10.37
N TRP A 66 -7.48 0.86 9.30
CA TRP A 66 -7.78 -0.21 8.33
C TRP A 66 -7.62 -1.59 8.95
N ALA A 67 -6.56 -1.80 9.70
CA ALA A 67 -6.35 -3.07 10.41
C ALA A 67 -7.50 -3.38 11.36
N ARG A 68 -7.98 -2.37 12.09
CA ARG A 68 -9.14 -2.52 12.98
C ARG A 68 -10.40 -2.88 12.23
N ALA A 69 -10.63 -2.24 11.06
CA ALA A 69 -11.77 -2.54 10.22
C ALA A 69 -11.73 -4.00 9.75
N LEU A 70 -10.56 -4.49 9.37
CA LEU A 70 -10.40 -5.88 8.94
C LEU A 70 -10.69 -6.86 10.06
N VAL A 71 -10.29 -6.55 11.28
CA VAL A 71 -10.62 -7.37 12.45
C VAL A 71 -12.13 -7.41 12.67
N MET A 72 -12.79 -6.26 12.56
CA MET A 72 -14.24 -6.18 12.73
C MET A 72 -14.98 -7.00 11.68
N LEU A 73 -14.44 -7.12 10.49
CA LEU A 73 -15.02 -7.92 9.40
C LEU A 73 -14.65 -9.40 9.49
N ASN A 74 -13.86 -9.79 10.49
CA ASN A 74 -13.33 -11.16 10.63
C ASN A 74 -12.61 -11.63 9.37
N ALA A 75 -11.87 -10.75 8.72
CA ALA A 75 -11.15 -11.07 7.49
C ALA A 75 -9.93 -11.96 7.78
N ASP A 76 -9.87 -13.12 7.14
CA ASP A 76 -8.75 -14.06 7.31
C ASP A 76 -7.63 -13.78 6.33
N ASN A 77 -7.94 -13.14 5.20
CA ASN A 77 -6.94 -12.73 4.22
C ASN A 77 -7.47 -11.53 3.44
N LEU A 78 -6.58 -10.86 2.71
CA LEU A 78 -6.93 -9.71 1.88
C LEU A 78 -7.24 -10.17 0.46
N ASP A 79 -8.45 -10.70 0.27
CA ASP A 79 -8.93 -10.98 -1.08
C ASP A 79 -9.34 -9.67 -1.77
N LYS A 80 -9.65 -9.77 -3.06
CA LYS A 80 -10.02 -8.60 -3.86
C LYS A 80 -11.21 -7.86 -3.31
N ASP A 81 -12.25 -8.58 -2.92
CA ASP A 81 -13.49 -7.96 -2.43
C ASP A 81 -13.28 -7.24 -1.10
N THR A 82 -12.58 -7.88 -0.17
CA THR A 82 -12.27 -7.27 1.12
C THR A 82 -11.42 -6.02 0.93
N LEU A 83 -10.43 -6.10 0.05
CA LEU A 83 -9.54 -4.98 -0.25
C LEU A 83 -10.33 -3.81 -0.83
N GLU A 84 -11.12 -4.05 -1.87
CA GLU A 84 -11.89 -2.99 -2.53
C GLU A 84 -12.91 -2.35 -1.60
N ASN A 85 -13.59 -3.16 -0.78
CA ASN A 85 -14.61 -2.67 0.14
C ASN A 85 -14.06 -1.84 1.28
N THR A 86 -12.78 -2.01 1.62
CA THR A 86 -12.16 -1.34 2.76
C THR A 86 -11.18 -0.23 2.38
N LEU A 87 -10.87 -0.06 1.10
CA LEU A 87 -9.91 0.96 0.65
C LEU A 87 -10.29 2.38 1.07
N THR A 88 -11.59 2.66 1.23
CA THR A 88 -12.07 3.98 1.65
C THR A 88 -11.63 4.33 3.07
N VAL A 89 -11.27 3.36 3.88
CA VAL A 89 -10.70 3.62 5.22
C VAL A 89 -9.28 4.17 5.09
N LEU A 90 -8.52 3.66 4.12
CA LEU A 90 -7.14 4.09 3.89
C LEU A 90 -7.03 5.39 3.11
N LEU A 91 -7.87 5.56 2.10
CA LEU A 91 -7.72 6.63 1.12
C LEU A 91 -8.91 7.58 1.20
N LYS A 92 -8.60 8.87 1.34
CA LYS A 92 -9.60 9.91 1.55
C LYS A 92 -10.15 10.49 0.24
N HIS A 93 -9.44 10.30 -0.88
CA HIS A 93 -9.85 10.82 -2.17
C HIS A 93 -10.33 9.71 -3.09
N GLU A 94 -11.48 9.92 -3.72
CA GLU A 94 -12.07 8.94 -4.63
C GLU A 94 -11.13 8.61 -5.79
N SER A 95 -10.42 9.61 -6.32
CA SER A 95 -9.46 9.37 -7.40
C SER A 95 -8.33 8.44 -6.97
N ASP A 96 -7.88 8.55 -5.71
CA ASP A 96 -6.86 7.67 -5.16
C ASP A 96 -7.41 6.25 -4.99
N VAL A 97 -8.67 6.10 -4.54
CA VAL A 97 -9.32 4.80 -4.41
C VAL A 97 -9.39 4.10 -5.77
N GLN A 98 -9.79 4.81 -6.81
CA GLN A 98 -9.88 4.24 -8.16
C GLN A 98 -8.51 3.85 -8.69
N LYS A 99 -7.50 4.67 -8.44
CA LYS A 99 -6.13 4.39 -8.84
C LYS A 99 -5.59 3.12 -8.14
N ALA A 100 -5.85 3.00 -6.85
CA ALA A 100 -5.45 1.83 -6.07
C ALA A 100 -6.16 0.56 -6.55
N LYS A 101 -7.46 0.64 -6.80
CA LYS A 101 -8.22 -0.50 -7.32
C LYS A 101 -7.63 -1.02 -8.62
N ARG A 102 -7.26 -0.13 -9.53
CA ARG A 102 -6.66 -0.51 -10.81
C ARG A 102 -5.29 -1.15 -10.63
N ALA A 103 -4.49 -0.62 -9.71
CA ALA A 103 -3.15 -1.14 -9.46
C ALA A 103 -3.16 -2.50 -8.76
N LEU A 104 -4.14 -2.72 -7.88
CA LEU A 104 -4.24 -3.93 -7.07
C LEU A 104 -5.14 -5.01 -7.69
N THR A 105 -5.68 -4.77 -8.89
CA THR A 105 -6.51 -5.76 -9.58
C THR A 105 -5.66 -6.97 -9.98
N PRO A 106 -6.07 -8.19 -9.61
CA PRO A 106 -5.35 -9.40 -10.02
C PRO A 106 -5.27 -9.51 -11.55
N GLY A 107 -4.13 -9.94 -12.07
CA GLY A 107 -3.90 -10.08 -13.50
C GLY A 107 -3.23 -8.91 -14.17
N ARG A 108 -3.12 -7.74 -13.52
CA ARG A 108 -2.32 -6.66 -14.04
C ARG A 108 -0.89 -6.78 -13.52
N PRO A 109 0.10 -6.77 -14.40
CA PRO A 109 1.48 -6.86 -13.94
C PRO A 109 1.85 -5.64 -13.11
N HIS A 110 2.53 -5.89 -12.02
CA HIS A 110 3.12 -4.84 -11.20
C HIS A 110 4.09 -4.03 -12.06
N PRO A 111 4.23 -2.72 -11.84
CA PRO A 111 5.19 -1.93 -12.62
C PRO A 111 6.61 -2.49 -12.63
N LEU A 112 7.02 -3.14 -11.54
CA LEU A 112 8.33 -3.79 -11.44
C LEU A 112 8.40 -5.04 -12.33
N ASP A 113 7.29 -5.77 -12.46
CA ASP A 113 7.22 -6.97 -13.30
C ASP A 113 7.36 -6.64 -14.78
N ARG A 114 6.93 -5.44 -15.19
CA ARG A 114 7.07 -5.02 -16.58
C ARG A 114 8.54 -4.91 -16.98
N GLY A 115 9.37 -4.46 -16.06
CA GLY A 115 10.80 -4.34 -16.31
C GLY A 115 11.45 -5.69 -16.52
N GLU A 116 11.13 -6.63 -15.65
CA GLU A 116 11.70 -7.96 -15.71
C GLU A 116 11.27 -8.73 -16.95
N ARG A 117 10.00 -8.61 -17.33
CA ARG A 117 9.48 -9.29 -18.53
C ARG A 117 10.15 -8.77 -19.80
N ARG A 118 10.39 -7.46 -19.87
CA ARG A 118 11.10 -6.90 -21.03
C ARG A 118 12.53 -7.41 -21.11
N GLY A 119 13.17 -7.55 -19.95
CA GLY A 119 14.51 -8.12 -19.89
C GLY A 119 14.57 -9.56 -20.38
N ARG A 120 13.63 -10.37 -19.93
CA ARG A 120 13.56 -11.76 -20.33
C ARG A 120 13.31 -11.93 -21.83
N ASN A 121 12.40 -11.13 -22.37
CA ASN A 121 12.11 -11.19 -23.80
C ASN A 121 13.30 -10.78 -24.67
N ARG A 122 14.12 -9.85 -24.18
CA ARG A 122 15.34 -9.48 -24.89
C ARG A 122 16.33 -10.63 -24.95
N PHE A 123 16.49 -11.35 -23.84
CA PHE A 123 17.38 -12.49 -23.79
C PHE A 123 16.87 -13.64 -24.67
N ALA A 124 15.58 -13.90 -24.60
CA ALA A 124 14.96 -14.94 -25.41
C ALA A 124 15.10 -14.65 -26.91
N GLY A 125 14.96 -13.38 -27.30
CA GLY A 125 15.11 -12.97 -28.69
C GLY A 125 16.53 -13.16 -29.21
N ASN A 126 17.50 -12.94 -28.37
CA ASN A 126 18.91 -13.09 -28.78
C ASN A 126 19.33 -14.56 -28.93
N GLU A 127 18.75 -15.45 -28.13
CA GLU A 127 19.05 -16.87 -28.20
C GLU A 127 18.54 -17.51 -29.50
N TRP A 128 17.42 -17.03 -30.01
CA TRP A 128 16.81 -17.58 -31.23
C TRP A 128 17.49 -17.12 -32.50
N ASN A 129 18.29 -16.06 -32.46
CA ASN A 129 18.96 -15.53 -33.65
C ASN A 129 20.37 -16.10 -33.83
N ASN A 130 20.78 -16.95 -32.93
CA ASN A 130 22.04 -17.69 -33.04
C ASN A 130 21.78 -19.09 -33.54
#